data_5ebf1739f02e6cba605d9087bbae9240
#
_entry.id   5ebf1739f02e6cba605d9087bbae9240
#
_cell.length_a   1.000
_cell.length_b   1.000
_cell.length_c   1.000
_cell.angle_alpha   90.00
_cell.angle_beta   90.00
_cell.angle_gamma   90.00
#
_symmetry.space_group_name_H-M   'P 1'
#
loop_
_entity.id
_entity.type
_entity.pdbx_description
1 polymer ?
#
loop_
_entity_poly.entity_id
_entity_poly.type
_entity_poly.pdbx_seq_one_letter_code
_entity_poly.pdbx_strand_id
1 'polypeptide(L)'
;MAPMIVRTITLGVGAPHPLPAAALARAARFLRGAQAGMEQAGHTVQTTRIATRPLLADLADWDDAAIVRYAATLQAHCDAEGIAFCSLGPAAADAPDFPLDRLALLPEIIAPNAALNATVQLASVANGVRYEAALPTAQVMRQLAASESGMANFRFAALALCEPGGPFFPQAYHRGDAWTVSVGLQGAGLVRSALEGLVERVGPGEAVLSGVRAAMIDTLTASATPVVDLARDLAGRARFGFTGIDLSPAPMGDDSIAGAFEAAGLGRFGEPGTLALAAAVTRGIQGSRLVTSGYCGLMLPPLEDRVLGERCAEGLLSVSSLLSLSSVCGTGLDTVPLPGDAPVERVAALLMDVAGLAARLRKPLSARLFLVPGMRAGEMTRFDSPYLTNTRVLPL
;
A
#
# COMPACT_ATOMS: atom_id res chain seq x y z
N MET A 1 26.71 10.06 1.41
CA MET A 1 25.48 9.37 1.88
C MET A 1 25.26 8.18 0.97
N ALA A 2 24.81 7.03 1.50
CA ALA A 2 24.44 5.92 0.64
C ALA A 2 23.19 6.29 -0.19
N PRO A 3 23.17 6.00 -1.49
CA PRO A 3 22.00 6.23 -2.32
C PRO A 3 20.81 5.39 -1.83
N MET A 4 19.64 6.00 -1.76
CA MET A 4 18.39 5.35 -1.35
C MET A 4 17.41 5.31 -2.52
N ILE A 5 16.59 4.26 -2.55
CA ILE A 5 15.47 4.20 -3.48
C ILE A 5 14.23 4.72 -2.75
N VAL A 6 13.78 5.91 -3.14
CA VAL A 6 12.52 6.49 -2.71
C VAL A 6 11.42 5.87 -3.57
N ARG A 7 10.65 4.95 -3.00
CA ARG A 7 9.55 4.25 -3.69
C ARG A 7 8.52 5.24 -4.22
N THR A 8 8.23 6.27 -3.41
CA THR A 8 7.28 7.30 -3.80
C THR A 8 7.48 8.61 -3.04
N ILE A 9 7.23 9.71 -3.75
CA ILE A 9 6.91 11.01 -3.17
C ILE A 9 5.42 11.23 -3.42
N THR A 10 4.63 11.35 -2.36
CA THR A 10 3.18 11.53 -2.47
C THR A 10 2.78 12.91 -1.95
N LEU A 11 2.09 13.68 -2.80
CA LEU A 11 1.56 15.00 -2.47
C LEU A 11 0.08 14.89 -2.12
N GLY A 12 -0.27 15.22 -0.89
CA GLY A 12 -1.64 15.41 -0.44
C GLY A 12 -2.19 16.74 -0.93
N VAL A 13 -3.25 16.70 -1.74
CA VAL A 13 -3.88 17.87 -2.36
C VAL A 13 -5.04 18.35 -1.50
N GLY A 14 -4.88 19.51 -0.87
CA GLY A 14 -5.88 20.09 0.05
C GLY A 14 -7.11 20.72 -0.64
N ALA A 15 -7.13 20.82 -1.98
CA ALA A 15 -8.30 21.30 -2.69
C ALA A 15 -9.42 20.26 -2.71
N PRO A 16 -10.69 20.64 -2.53
CA PRO A 16 -11.82 19.74 -2.66
C PRO A 16 -12.08 19.35 -4.13
N HIS A 17 -12.77 18.23 -4.34
CA HIS A 17 -13.34 17.92 -5.64
C HIS A 17 -14.58 18.79 -5.93
N PRO A 18 -14.77 19.20 -7.20
CA PRO A 18 -13.95 18.92 -8.38
C PRO A 18 -12.64 19.71 -8.36
N LEU A 19 -11.53 19.01 -8.58
CA LEU A 19 -10.21 19.65 -8.58
C LEU A 19 -10.05 20.60 -9.78
N PRO A 20 -9.67 21.85 -9.57
CA PRO A 20 -9.35 22.76 -10.69
C PRO A 20 -8.06 22.31 -11.39
N ALA A 21 -7.98 22.46 -12.71
CA ALA A 21 -6.78 22.13 -13.50
C ALA A 21 -5.50 22.81 -12.95
N ALA A 22 -5.63 24.03 -12.45
CA ALA A 22 -4.53 24.76 -11.83
C ALA A 22 -3.95 24.08 -10.58
N ALA A 23 -4.78 23.33 -9.83
CA ALA A 23 -4.31 22.55 -8.68
C ALA A 23 -3.45 21.36 -9.14
N LEU A 24 -3.86 20.66 -10.20
CA LEU A 24 -3.08 19.56 -10.78
C LEU A 24 -1.77 20.04 -11.39
N ALA A 25 -1.80 21.18 -12.11
CA ALA A 25 -0.58 21.80 -12.64
C ALA A 25 0.40 22.23 -11.51
N ARG A 26 -0.13 22.74 -10.38
CA ARG A 26 0.69 23.03 -9.20
C ARG A 26 1.28 21.77 -8.59
N ALA A 27 0.50 20.71 -8.45
CA ALA A 27 0.93 19.42 -7.93
C ALA A 27 2.07 18.83 -8.79
N ALA A 28 1.87 18.78 -10.10
CA ALA A 28 2.84 18.25 -11.03
C ALA A 28 4.17 19.02 -11.02
N ARG A 29 4.12 20.36 -10.98
CA ARG A 29 5.35 21.19 -10.85
C ARG A 29 6.11 20.86 -9.56
N PHE A 30 5.41 20.76 -8.43
CA PHE A 30 6.06 20.41 -7.17
C PHE A 30 6.68 19.01 -7.24
N LEU A 31 5.95 18.00 -7.71
CA LEU A 31 6.44 16.62 -7.76
C LEU A 31 7.66 16.47 -8.67
N ARG A 32 7.68 17.14 -9.85
CA ARG A 32 8.87 17.17 -10.72
C ARG A 32 10.07 17.84 -10.03
N GLY A 33 9.85 18.93 -9.32
CA GLY A 33 10.90 19.61 -8.55
C GLY A 33 11.41 18.77 -7.37
N ALA A 34 10.51 18.10 -6.67
CA ALA A 34 10.86 17.22 -5.55
C ALA A 34 11.63 15.98 -6.01
N GLN A 35 11.21 15.37 -7.11
CA GLN A 35 11.95 14.27 -7.74
C GLN A 35 13.36 14.70 -8.14
N ALA A 36 13.49 15.80 -8.89
CA ALA A 36 14.80 16.33 -9.30
C ALA A 36 15.70 16.65 -8.09
N GLY A 37 15.13 17.20 -7.00
CA GLY A 37 15.87 17.48 -5.78
C GLY A 37 16.40 16.23 -5.09
N MET A 38 15.60 15.15 -5.03
CA MET A 38 16.04 13.85 -4.51
C MET A 38 17.13 13.23 -5.39
N GLU A 39 16.98 13.27 -6.71
CA GLU A 39 17.94 12.73 -7.66
C GLU A 39 19.28 13.48 -7.63
N GLN A 40 19.25 14.81 -7.49
CA GLN A 40 20.46 15.64 -7.30
C GLN A 40 21.20 15.32 -5.99
N ALA A 41 20.48 14.86 -4.96
CA ALA A 41 21.07 14.39 -3.72
C ALA A 41 21.58 12.94 -3.79
N GLY A 42 21.46 12.28 -4.95
CA GLY A 42 21.96 10.93 -5.20
C GLY A 42 20.95 9.82 -4.89
N HIS A 43 19.69 10.15 -4.61
CA HIS A 43 18.62 9.17 -4.42
C HIS A 43 17.93 8.85 -5.76
N THR A 44 17.33 7.66 -5.86
CA THR A 44 16.47 7.30 -7.01
C THR A 44 15.01 7.44 -6.58
N VAL A 45 14.18 8.11 -7.39
CA VAL A 45 12.74 8.21 -7.15
C VAL A 45 12.01 7.32 -8.17
N GLN A 46 11.30 6.30 -7.70
CA GLN A 46 10.58 5.38 -8.59
C GLN A 46 9.26 5.96 -9.08
N THR A 47 8.49 6.60 -8.19
CA THR A 47 7.19 7.17 -8.55
C THR A 47 6.93 8.48 -7.82
N THR A 48 6.16 9.35 -8.46
CA THR A 48 5.53 10.51 -7.84
C THR A 48 4.01 10.37 -7.94
N ARG A 49 3.28 10.76 -6.90
CA ARG A 49 1.84 10.52 -6.78
C ARG A 49 1.12 11.70 -6.17
N ILE A 50 -0.16 11.84 -6.49
CA ILE A 50 -1.06 12.75 -5.76
C ILE A 50 -2.10 11.93 -4.99
N ALA A 51 -2.41 12.37 -3.78
CA ALA A 51 -3.48 11.85 -2.95
C ALA A 51 -4.48 12.97 -2.68
N THR A 52 -5.72 12.80 -3.11
CA THR A 52 -6.77 13.81 -2.98
C THR A 52 -7.61 13.57 -1.73
N ARG A 53 -8.49 14.48 -1.43
CA ARG A 53 -9.58 14.27 -0.49
C ARG A 53 -10.51 13.19 -1.03
N PRO A 54 -11.30 12.52 -0.15
CA PRO A 54 -12.24 11.49 -0.58
C PRO A 54 -13.27 12.02 -1.59
N LEU A 55 -13.18 11.53 -2.83
CA LEU A 55 -14.01 11.96 -3.95
C LEU A 55 -15.51 11.91 -3.64
N LEU A 56 -15.98 10.75 -3.16
CA LEU A 56 -17.42 10.53 -2.91
C LEU A 56 -17.94 11.36 -1.73
N ALA A 57 -17.07 11.82 -0.83
CA ALA A 57 -17.45 12.74 0.24
C ALA A 57 -17.56 14.18 -0.27
N ASP A 58 -16.57 14.64 -1.05
CA ASP A 58 -16.60 16.00 -1.60
C ASP A 58 -17.73 16.19 -2.62
N LEU A 59 -18.14 15.14 -3.34
CA LEU A 59 -19.19 15.14 -4.35
C LEU A 59 -20.48 14.42 -3.88
N ALA A 60 -20.76 14.47 -2.57
CA ALA A 60 -21.88 13.74 -1.99
C ALA A 60 -23.24 14.11 -2.65
N ASP A 61 -23.42 15.39 -3.00
CA ASP A 61 -24.63 15.93 -3.60
C ASP A 61 -24.74 15.76 -5.13
N TRP A 62 -23.69 15.20 -5.78
CA TRP A 62 -23.69 14.99 -7.22
C TRP A 62 -24.41 13.70 -7.59
N ASP A 63 -25.06 13.71 -8.78
CA ASP A 63 -25.56 12.47 -9.38
C ASP A 63 -24.39 11.57 -9.85
N ASP A 64 -24.65 10.28 -9.86
CA ASP A 64 -23.65 9.26 -10.12
C ASP A 64 -23.03 9.40 -11.52
N ALA A 65 -23.86 9.72 -12.53
CA ALA A 65 -23.36 9.93 -13.90
C ALA A 65 -22.47 11.18 -14.01
N ALA A 66 -22.74 12.22 -13.23
CA ALA A 66 -21.86 13.40 -13.16
C ALA A 66 -20.50 13.07 -12.54
N ILE A 67 -20.48 12.22 -11.50
CA ILE A 67 -19.23 11.77 -10.86
C ILE A 67 -18.38 10.96 -11.85
N VAL A 68 -18.97 10.02 -12.58
CA VAL A 68 -18.26 9.21 -13.59
C VAL A 68 -17.70 10.11 -14.72
N ARG A 69 -18.49 11.07 -15.21
CA ARG A 69 -17.99 12.05 -16.21
C ARG A 69 -16.85 12.91 -15.68
N TYR A 70 -16.94 13.31 -14.41
CA TYR A 70 -15.86 14.09 -13.78
C TYR A 70 -14.59 13.24 -13.64
N ALA A 71 -14.68 11.95 -13.30
CA ALA A 71 -13.53 11.07 -13.23
C ALA A 71 -12.76 11.01 -14.56
N ALA A 72 -13.47 10.93 -15.69
CA ALA A 72 -12.84 10.99 -17.02
C ALA A 72 -12.17 12.34 -17.29
N THR A 73 -12.78 13.46 -16.85
CA THR A 73 -12.16 14.80 -16.94
C THR A 73 -10.90 14.88 -16.07
N LEU A 74 -10.94 14.33 -14.87
CA LEU A 74 -9.79 14.29 -13.97
C LEU A 74 -8.65 13.44 -14.55
N GLN A 75 -8.97 12.30 -15.17
CA GLN A 75 -7.98 11.48 -15.90
C GLN A 75 -7.30 12.30 -17.00
N ALA A 76 -8.08 12.98 -17.84
CA ALA A 76 -7.53 13.82 -18.90
C ALA A 76 -6.60 14.93 -18.38
N HIS A 77 -6.94 15.53 -17.22
CA HIS A 77 -6.05 16.49 -16.57
C HIS A 77 -4.79 15.83 -16.01
N CYS A 78 -4.87 14.62 -15.44
CA CYS A 78 -3.71 13.86 -15.00
C CYS A 78 -2.76 13.57 -16.17
N ASP A 79 -3.30 13.14 -17.30
CA ASP A 79 -2.54 12.86 -18.52
C ASP A 79 -1.83 14.12 -19.04
N ALA A 80 -2.52 15.25 -19.10
CA ALA A 80 -1.97 16.53 -19.55
C ALA A 80 -0.79 17.01 -18.67
N GLU A 81 -0.81 16.70 -17.38
CA GLU A 81 0.25 17.08 -16.43
C GLU A 81 1.30 15.99 -16.18
N GLY A 82 1.14 14.80 -16.78
CA GLY A 82 2.02 13.65 -16.59
C GLY A 82 1.91 13.02 -15.19
N ILE A 83 0.74 13.08 -14.57
CA ILE A 83 0.45 12.47 -13.26
C ILE A 83 -0.02 11.03 -13.51
N ALA A 84 0.86 10.07 -13.28
CA ALA A 84 0.56 8.65 -13.49
C ALA A 84 -0.26 8.00 -12.34
N PHE A 85 -0.29 8.61 -11.15
CA PHE A 85 -0.96 8.06 -9.98
C PHE A 85 -1.72 9.14 -9.22
N CYS A 86 -3.05 9.00 -9.17
CA CYS A 86 -3.98 9.88 -8.46
C CYS A 86 -4.93 9.05 -7.59
N SER A 87 -4.77 9.12 -6.27
CA SER A 87 -5.71 8.49 -5.35
C SER A 87 -6.88 9.41 -5.07
N LEU A 88 -8.08 8.87 -5.25
CA LEU A 88 -9.36 9.55 -5.00
C LEU A 88 -9.82 9.45 -3.53
N GLY A 89 -8.96 8.86 -2.68
CA GLY A 89 -9.31 8.57 -1.30
C GLY A 89 -10.33 7.44 -1.14
N PRO A 90 -10.68 7.10 0.11
CA PRO A 90 -11.62 6.04 0.41
C PRO A 90 -13.07 6.49 0.27
N ALA A 91 -13.94 5.60 -0.25
CA ALA A 91 -15.33 5.63 0.10
C ALA A 91 -15.47 5.32 1.59
N ALA A 92 -16.11 6.21 2.36
CA ALA A 92 -16.21 6.10 3.82
C ALA A 92 -17.31 5.10 4.22
N ALA A 93 -17.20 3.85 3.73
CA ALA A 93 -18.23 2.83 3.92
C ALA A 93 -18.36 2.34 5.38
N ASP A 94 -17.40 2.69 6.24
CA ASP A 94 -17.50 2.52 7.69
C ASP A 94 -18.53 3.45 8.35
N ALA A 95 -18.83 4.60 7.74
CA ALA A 95 -19.83 5.53 8.26
C ALA A 95 -21.26 4.98 8.09
N PRO A 96 -22.08 4.99 9.14
CA PRO A 96 -23.43 4.40 9.11
C PRO A 96 -24.35 5.02 8.06
N ASP A 97 -24.16 6.29 7.74
CA ASP A 97 -24.94 7.08 6.79
C ASP A 97 -24.42 7.00 5.35
N PHE A 98 -23.26 6.40 5.13
CA PHE A 98 -22.74 6.23 3.76
C PHE A 98 -23.61 5.25 2.97
N PRO A 99 -24.14 5.65 1.78
CA PRO A 99 -24.95 4.79 0.94
C PRO A 99 -24.09 3.73 0.23
N LEU A 100 -24.21 2.47 0.66
CA LEU A 100 -23.35 1.38 0.18
C LEU A 100 -23.54 1.05 -1.30
N ASP A 101 -24.67 1.35 -1.89
CA ASP A 101 -24.96 1.22 -3.32
C ASP A 101 -24.05 2.11 -4.18
N ARG A 102 -23.58 3.26 -3.67
CA ARG A 102 -22.60 4.12 -4.38
C ARG A 102 -21.25 3.46 -4.59
N LEU A 103 -20.93 2.36 -3.91
CA LEU A 103 -19.71 1.61 -4.18
C LEU A 103 -19.68 1.03 -5.60
N ALA A 104 -20.84 0.80 -6.21
CA ALA A 104 -20.96 0.34 -7.59
C ALA A 104 -20.38 1.32 -8.63
N LEU A 105 -20.15 2.59 -8.27
CA LEU A 105 -19.49 3.58 -9.14
C LEU A 105 -17.97 3.34 -9.27
N LEU A 106 -17.32 2.72 -8.28
CA LEU A 106 -15.87 2.60 -8.25
C LEU A 106 -15.31 1.84 -9.45
N PRO A 107 -15.89 0.73 -9.93
CA PRO A 107 -15.42 0.08 -11.15
C PRO A 107 -15.56 0.99 -12.39
N GLU A 108 -16.62 1.77 -12.51
CA GLU A 108 -16.81 2.70 -13.63
C GLU A 108 -15.81 3.86 -13.61
N ILE A 109 -15.37 4.25 -12.41
CA ILE A 109 -14.35 5.29 -12.21
C ILE A 109 -12.94 4.73 -12.47
N ILE A 110 -12.61 3.55 -11.94
CA ILE A 110 -11.24 3.03 -11.93
C ILE A 110 -10.87 2.36 -13.25
N ALA A 111 -11.74 1.48 -13.78
CA ALA A 111 -11.38 0.64 -14.94
C ALA A 111 -10.97 1.46 -16.17
N PRO A 112 -11.70 2.50 -16.61
CA PRO A 112 -11.33 3.28 -17.79
C PRO A 112 -10.24 4.32 -17.55
N ASN A 113 -9.84 4.58 -16.30
CA ASN A 113 -8.99 5.71 -15.93
C ASN A 113 -7.68 5.21 -15.29
N ALA A 114 -6.64 5.05 -16.09
CA ALA A 114 -5.38 4.40 -15.71
C ALA A 114 -4.63 5.06 -14.54
N ALA A 115 -4.72 6.39 -14.40
CA ALA A 115 -4.08 7.10 -13.29
C ALA A 115 -4.88 7.03 -11.98
N LEU A 116 -6.21 6.76 -12.05
CA LEU A 116 -7.09 6.86 -10.90
C LEU A 116 -7.08 5.59 -10.05
N ASN A 117 -6.96 5.79 -8.74
CA ASN A 117 -7.02 4.77 -7.70
C ASN A 117 -8.08 5.15 -6.69
N ALA A 118 -8.78 4.17 -6.13
CA ALA A 118 -9.71 4.39 -5.04
C ALA A 118 -9.70 3.24 -4.05
N THR A 119 -10.26 3.47 -2.87
CA THR A 119 -10.35 2.48 -1.81
C THR A 119 -11.71 2.53 -1.14
N VAL A 120 -12.00 1.54 -0.30
CA VAL A 120 -13.19 1.50 0.54
C VAL A 120 -12.76 1.31 1.99
N GLN A 121 -13.12 2.23 2.87
CA GLN A 121 -12.89 2.11 4.31
C GLN A 121 -14.00 1.26 4.93
N LEU A 122 -13.64 0.10 5.49
CA LEU A 122 -14.58 -0.82 6.16
C LEU A 122 -14.65 -0.59 7.68
N ALA A 123 -13.60 0.03 8.23
CA ALA A 123 -13.50 0.29 9.65
C ALA A 123 -12.70 1.56 9.93
N SER A 124 -13.11 2.32 10.94
CA SER A 124 -12.34 3.43 11.50
C SER A 124 -12.35 3.40 13.03
N VAL A 125 -11.51 4.22 13.65
CA VAL A 125 -11.53 4.39 15.11
C VAL A 125 -12.85 5.00 15.58
N ALA A 126 -13.45 5.87 14.77
CA ALA A 126 -14.69 6.57 15.11
C ALA A 126 -15.92 5.67 15.02
N ASN A 127 -16.03 4.85 13.98
CA ASN A 127 -17.25 4.10 13.64
C ASN A 127 -17.16 2.60 13.95
N GLY A 128 -15.97 2.08 14.26
CA GLY A 128 -15.74 0.64 14.38
C GLY A 128 -15.75 -0.06 13.01
N VAL A 129 -16.17 -1.31 12.96
CA VAL A 129 -16.26 -2.12 11.74
C VAL A 129 -17.69 -2.14 11.23
N ARG A 130 -17.90 -1.80 9.97
CA ARG A 130 -19.20 -1.96 9.29
C ARG A 130 -19.14 -3.18 8.37
N TYR A 131 -19.57 -4.33 8.88
CA TYR A 131 -19.47 -5.61 8.18
C TYR A 131 -20.32 -5.67 6.90
N GLU A 132 -21.45 -4.94 6.86
CA GLU A 132 -22.34 -4.85 5.69
C GLU A 132 -21.65 -4.26 4.46
N ALA A 133 -20.59 -3.48 4.65
CA ALA A 133 -19.81 -2.91 3.56
C ALA A 133 -18.90 -3.92 2.86
N ALA A 134 -18.64 -5.09 3.47
CA ALA A 134 -17.70 -6.06 2.92
C ALA A 134 -18.21 -6.71 1.62
N LEU A 135 -19.47 -7.07 1.53
CA LEU A 135 -20.05 -7.69 0.33
C LEU A 135 -20.05 -6.75 -0.88
N PRO A 136 -20.56 -5.50 -0.81
CA PRO A 136 -20.44 -4.57 -1.92
C PRO A 136 -18.97 -4.29 -2.30
N THR A 137 -18.05 -4.22 -1.33
CA THR A 137 -16.62 -4.05 -1.62
C THR A 137 -16.03 -5.25 -2.38
N ALA A 138 -16.39 -6.48 -2.03
CA ALA A 138 -15.99 -7.68 -2.77
C ALA A 138 -16.57 -7.70 -4.19
N GLN A 139 -17.79 -7.18 -4.38
CA GLN A 139 -18.40 -7.01 -5.71
C GLN A 139 -17.61 -6.00 -6.57
N VAL A 140 -17.12 -4.90 -6.00
CA VAL A 140 -16.21 -3.97 -6.68
C VAL A 140 -14.94 -4.70 -7.16
N MET A 141 -14.30 -5.49 -6.29
CA MET A 141 -13.11 -6.28 -6.67
C MET A 141 -13.41 -7.24 -7.82
N ARG A 142 -14.56 -7.91 -7.79
CA ARG A 142 -15.02 -8.83 -8.85
C ARG A 142 -15.22 -8.10 -10.17
N GLN A 143 -15.85 -6.92 -10.16
CA GLN A 143 -16.09 -6.13 -11.37
C GLN A 143 -14.79 -5.60 -11.96
N LEU A 144 -13.86 -5.11 -11.12
CA LEU A 144 -12.53 -4.67 -11.55
C LEU A 144 -11.71 -5.82 -12.13
N ALA A 145 -11.85 -7.03 -11.62
CA ALA A 145 -11.17 -8.22 -12.14
C ALA A 145 -11.55 -8.51 -13.60
N ALA A 146 -12.74 -8.17 -14.04
CA ALA A 146 -13.16 -8.34 -15.44
C ALA A 146 -12.44 -7.41 -16.40
N SER A 147 -11.77 -6.37 -15.90
CA SER A 147 -11.05 -5.37 -16.69
C SER A 147 -9.55 -5.63 -16.68
N GLU A 148 -8.86 -5.32 -17.80
CA GLU A 148 -7.39 -5.40 -17.92
C GLU A 148 -6.80 -6.74 -17.46
N SER A 149 -7.50 -7.86 -17.71
CA SER A 149 -7.08 -9.20 -17.27
C SER A 149 -6.81 -9.29 -15.75
N GLY A 150 -7.59 -8.55 -14.95
CA GLY A 150 -7.46 -8.48 -13.50
C GLY A 150 -6.54 -7.37 -12.97
N MET A 151 -5.81 -6.67 -13.84
CA MET A 151 -4.87 -5.61 -13.44
C MET A 151 -5.54 -4.40 -12.81
N ALA A 152 -6.82 -4.13 -13.09
CA ALA A 152 -7.54 -3.02 -12.45
C ALA A 152 -7.63 -3.18 -10.93
N ASN A 153 -7.55 -4.41 -10.39
CA ASN A 153 -7.45 -4.66 -8.94
C ASN A 153 -6.16 -4.10 -8.30
N PHE A 154 -5.11 -3.84 -9.08
CA PHE A 154 -3.90 -3.19 -8.58
C PHE A 154 -4.17 -1.78 -8.02
N ARG A 155 -5.21 -1.12 -8.57
CA ARG A 155 -5.60 0.26 -8.25
C ARG A 155 -6.72 0.37 -7.22
N PHE A 156 -7.05 -0.75 -6.54
CA PHE A 156 -8.15 -0.82 -5.57
C PHE A 156 -7.77 -1.63 -4.33
N ALA A 157 -8.21 -1.19 -3.15
CA ALA A 157 -8.12 -1.97 -1.92
C ALA A 157 -9.26 -1.66 -0.95
N ALA A 158 -9.59 -2.62 -0.09
CA ALA A 158 -10.34 -2.38 1.12
C ALA A 158 -9.38 -1.95 2.24
N LEU A 159 -9.82 -1.00 3.07
CA LEU A 159 -9.06 -0.43 4.18
C LEU A 159 -9.75 -0.66 5.51
N ALA A 160 -8.96 -0.80 6.56
CA ALA A 160 -9.45 -0.79 7.93
C ALA A 160 -8.48 0.01 8.80
N LEU A 161 -8.96 1.01 9.52
CA LEU A 161 -8.21 1.90 10.40
C LEU A 161 -7.04 2.64 9.70
N CYS A 162 -7.10 2.81 8.38
CA CYS A 162 -6.10 3.57 7.65
C CYS A 162 -6.40 5.07 7.76
N GLU A 163 -5.39 5.84 8.17
CA GLU A 163 -5.48 7.29 8.37
C GLU A 163 -4.92 8.05 7.15
N PRO A 164 -5.31 9.34 6.94
CA PRO A 164 -4.80 10.15 5.85
C PRO A 164 -3.31 10.47 5.99
N GLY A 165 -2.67 10.84 4.88
CA GLY A 165 -1.29 11.35 4.87
C GLY A 165 -0.21 10.29 4.69
N GLY A 166 -0.56 9.01 4.53
CA GLY A 166 0.39 7.97 4.13
C GLY A 166 0.78 8.08 2.65
N PRO A 167 1.99 7.60 2.25
CA PRO A 167 2.48 7.75 0.88
C PRO A 167 2.10 6.59 -0.05
N PHE A 168 1.80 5.40 0.47
CA PHE A 168 1.65 4.19 -0.35
C PHE A 168 0.25 4.03 -0.93
N PHE A 169 0.18 3.69 -2.21
CA PHE A 169 -1.05 3.39 -2.92
C PHE A 169 -1.40 1.90 -2.86
N PRO A 170 -2.70 1.62 -2.93
CA PRO A 170 -3.85 2.54 -3.08
C PRO A 170 -4.32 3.23 -1.80
N GLN A 171 -3.73 2.96 -0.63
CA GLN A 171 -4.17 3.44 0.70
C GLN A 171 -4.05 4.97 0.86
N ALA A 172 -3.09 5.63 0.21
CA ALA A 172 -2.84 7.05 0.41
C ALA A 172 -4.07 7.90 0.08
N TYR A 173 -4.43 8.79 1.00
CA TYR A 173 -5.43 9.82 0.78
C TYR A 173 -5.14 11.04 1.63
N HIS A 174 -5.79 12.14 1.32
CA HIS A 174 -5.62 13.41 2.01
C HIS A 174 -6.88 13.83 2.77
N ARG A 175 -6.71 14.65 3.79
CA ARG A 175 -7.80 15.30 4.54
C ARG A 175 -7.37 16.73 4.90
N GLY A 176 -8.34 17.64 4.83
CA GLY A 176 -8.12 19.06 5.15
C GLY A 176 -7.62 19.88 3.96
N ASP A 177 -7.40 21.18 4.19
CA ASP A 177 -7.14 22.16 3.13
C ASP A 177 -5.64 22.45 2.92
N ALA A 178 -4.79 22.08 3.90
CA ALA A 178 -3.35 22.25 3.80
C ALA A 178 -2.75 21.16 2.90
N TRP A 179 -1.94 21.55 1.92
CA TRP A 179 -1.19 20.60 1.10
C TRP A 179 -0.04 19.98 1.90
N THR A 180 0.17 18.69 1.74
CA THR A 180 1.16 17.94 2.53
C THR A 180 2.00 17.00 1.66
N VAL A 181 3.20 16.69 2.11
CA VAL A 181 4.12 15.77 1.45
C VAL A 181 4.39 14.59 2.38
N SER A 182 4.38 13.40 1.83
CA SER A 182 4.87 12.18 2.48
C SER A 182 5.79 11.41 1.54
N VAL A 183 6.66 10.58 2.09
CA VAL A 183 7.59 9.75 1.32
C VAL A 183 7.57 8.31 1.81
N GLY A 184 7.80 7.38 0.89
CA GLY A 184 7.94 5.95 1.21
C GLY A 184 9.21 5.40 0.58
N LEU A 185 9.83 4.41 1.22
CA LEU A 185 11.06 3.78 0.75
C LEU A 185 10.81 2.43 0.10
N GLN A 186 11.63 2.05 -0.87
CA GLN A 186 11.89 0.66 -1.17
C GLN A 186 12.92 0.18 -0.16
N GLY A 187 12.55 -0.77 0.70
CA GLY A 187 13.30 -1.01 1.92
C GLY A 187 13.65 -2.46 2.21
N ALA A 188 13.35 -3.42 1.30
CA ALA A 188 13.69 -4.83 1.55
C ALA A 188 15.21 -5.02 1.70
N GLY A 189 16.02 -4.30 0.91
CA GLY A 189 17.48 -4.27 1.05
C GLY A 189 17.96 -3.75 2.40
N LEU A 190 17.24 -2.82 3.03
CA LEU A 190 17.59 -2.34 4.38
C LEU A 190 17.30 -3.42 5.45
N VAL A 191 16.19 -4.16 5.30
CA VAL A 191 15.90 -5.30 6.17
C VAL A 191 16.98 -6.36 6.03
N ARG A 192 17.37 -6.68 4.78
CA ARG A 192 18.46 -7.63 4.49
C ARG A 192 19.75 -7.19 5.15
N SER A 193 20.19 -5.96 4.93
CA SER A 193 21.44 -5.43 5.50
C SER A 193 21.44 -5.45 7.03
N ALA A 194 20.31 -5.13 7.68
CA ALA A 194 20.17 -5.19 9.12
C ALA A 194 20.31 -6.63 9.66
N LEU A 195 19.68 -7.59 8.98
CA LEU A 195 19.71 -9.01 9.39
C LEU A 195 21.07 -9.66 9.10
N GLU A 196 21.67 -9.44 7.92
CA GLU A 196 22.99 -9.95 7.57
C GLU A 196 24.06 -9.41 8.52
N GLY A 197 24.09 -8.10 8.79
CA GLY A 197 25.02 -7.52 9.75
C GLY A 197 24.82 -8.01 11.20
N LEU A 198 23.59 -8.48 11.52
CA LEU A 198 23.34 -9.12 12.81
C LEU A 198 23.85 -10.57 12.82
N VAL A 199 23.60 -11.33 11.74
CA VAL A 199 24.11 -12.69 11.56
C VAL A 199 25.64 -12.74 11.64
N GLU A 200 26.33 -11.77 11.05
CA GLU A 200 27.81 -11.66 11.14
C GLU A 200 28.30 -11.50 12.59
N ARG A 201 27.51 -10.84 13.45
CA ARG A 201 27.89 -10.59 14.86
C ARG A 201 27.56 -11.73 15.80
N VAL A 202 26.43 -12.40 15.61
CA VAL A 202 25.89 -13.37 16.59
C VAL A 202 25.72 -14.77 16.03
N GLY A 203 25.97 -14.98 14.73
CA GLY A 203 25.66 -16.21 14.01
C GLY A 203 24.19 -16.28 13.57
N PRO A 204 23.86 -17.19 12.64
CA PRO A 204 22.49 -17.39 12.16
C PRO A 204 21.60 -18.09 13.19
N GLY A 205 20.29 -18.00 13.02
CA GLY A 205 19.29 -18.71 13.81
C GLY A 205 18.69 -17.87 14.94
N GLU A 206 18.27 -18.51 16.03
CA GLU A 206 17.48 -17.88 17.10
C GLU A 206 18.19 -16.71 17.81
N ALA A 207 19.52 -16.72 17.87
CA ALA A 207 20.31 -15.63 18.47
C ALA A 207 20.07 -14.29 17.77
N VAL A 208 19.72 -14.30 16.48
CA VAL A 208 19.39 -13.11 15.69
C VAL A 208 18.18 -12.37 16.26
N LEU A 209 17.16 -13.10 16.73
CA LEU A 209 15.89 -12.49 17.18
C LEU A 209 16.08 -11.44 18.28
N SER A 210 17.04 -11.65 19.17
CA SER A 210 17.30 -10.72 20.28
C SER A 210 17.79 -9.34 19.83
N GLY A 211 18.51 -9.28 18.70
CA GLY A 211 19.12 -8.04 18.17
C GLY A 211 18.30 -7.33 17.09
N VAL A 212 17.32 -8.02 16.47
CA VAL A 212 16.62 -7.51 15.29
C VAL A 212 16.03 -6.11 15.49
N ARG A 213 15.34 -5.88 16.61
CA ARG A 213 14.72 -4.58 16.88
C ARG A 213 15.74 -3.43 16.85
N ALA A 214 16.87 -3.59 17.53
CA ALA A 214 17.90 -2.56 17.59
C ALA A 214 18.54 -2.36 16.22
N ALA A 215 18.95 -3.44 15.54
CA ALA A 215 19.53 -3.38 14.21
C ALA A 215 18.62 -2.68 13.18
N MET A 216 17.30 -2.97 13.23
CA MET A 216 16.34 -2.30 12.37
C MET A 216 16.21 -0.81 12.65
N ILE A 217 16.13 -0.41 13.94
CA ILE A 217 16.05 1.01 14.32
C ILE A 217 17.27 1.76 13.81
N ASP A 218 18.46 1.22 14.05
CA ASP A 218 19.74 1.85 13.68
C ASP A 218 19.85 1.98 12.14
N THR A 219 19.59 0.89 11.42
CA THR A 219 19.69 0.87 9.95
C THR A 219 18.68 1.81 9.31
N LEU A 220 17.40 1.75 9.72
CA LEU A 220 16.36 2.61 9.16
C LEU A 220 16.59 4.08 9.50
N THR A 221 17.00 4.39 10.74
CA THR A 221 17.25 5.78 11.15
C THR A 221 18.41 6.36 10.34
N ALA A 222 19.54 5.65 10.26
CA ALA A 222 20.70 6.11 9.51
C ALA A 222 20.41 6.34 8.02
N SER A 223 19.65 5.41 7.41
CA SER A 223 19.34 5.45 5.98
C SER A 223 18.25 6.45 5.62
N ALA A 224 17.20 6.57 6.44
CA ALA A 224 16.04 7.39 6.11
C ALA A 224 16.17 8.87 6.55
N THR A 225 16.99 9.20 7.55
CA THR A 225 17.16 10.59 8.02
C THR A 225 17.46 11.57 6.88
N PRO A 226 18.43 11.31 5.97
CA PRO A 226 18.73 12.26 4.89
C PRO A 226 17.55 12.48 3.94
N VAL A 227 16.76 11.42 3.66
CA VAL A 227 15.57 11.51 2.81
C VAL A 227 14.47 12.33 3.49
N VAL A 228 14.27 12.11 4.80
CA VAL A 228 13.28 12.86 5.61
C VAL A 228 13.63 14.34 5.67
N ASP A 229 14.89 14.67 5.92
CA ASP A 229 15.34 16.07 6.03
C ASP A 229 15.19 16.79 4.70
N LEU A 230 15.58 16.15 3.60
CA LEU A 230 15.42 16.72 2.26
C LEU A 230 13.94 16.87 1.89
N ALA A 231 13.10 15.85 2.15
CA ALA A 231 11.67 15.93 1.87
C ALA A 231 10.98 17.06 2.65
N ARG A 232 11.37 17.24 3.92
CA ARG A 232 10.86 18.33 4.77
C ARG A 232 11.29 19.70 4.24
N ASP A 233 12.54 19.86 3.81
CA ASP A 233 13.05 21.10 3.22
C ASP A 233 12.31 21.43 1.90
N LEU A 234 12.17 20.46 1.00
CA LEU A 234 11.44 20.64 -0.25
C LEU A 234 9.96 21.02 -0.03
N ALA A 235 9.29 20.38 0.92
CA ALA A 235 7.93 20.72 1.32
C ALA A 235 7.86 22.15 1.89
N GLY A 236 8.78 22.51 2.78
CA GLY A 236 8.85 23.83 3.41
C GLY A 236 9.06 24.96 2.40
N ARG A 237 9.93 24.77 1.41
CA ARG A 237 10.13 25.76 0.30
C ARG A 237 8.86 25.98 -0.52
N ALA A 238 8.04 24.94 -0.68
CA ALA A 238 6.75 25.03 -1.37
C ALA A 238 5.61 25.56 -0.46
N ARG A 239 5.87 25.78 0.83
CA ARG A 239 4.88 26.09 1.88
C ARG A 239 3.84 24.98 2.03
N PHE A 240 4.28 23.72 1.92
CA PHE A 240 3.51 22.53 2.19
C PHE A 240 3.91 21.94 3.55
N GLY A 241 2.98 21.23 4.19
CA GLY A 241 3.29 20.42 5.37
C GLY A 241 4.08 19.17 4.98
N PHE A 242 4.82 18.61 5.93
CA PHE A 242 5.43 17.28 5.82
C PHE A 242 4.76 16.36 6.83
N THR A 243 4.04 15.33 6.36
CA THR A 243 3.33 14.39 7.24
C THR A 243 4.24 13.30 7.77
N GLY A 244 5.31 12.96 7.05
CA GLY A 244 6.26 11.96 7.51
C GLY A 244 6.74 11.01 6.42
N ILE A 245 7.48 10.00 6.87
CA ILE A 245 7.93 8.89 6.05
C ILE A 245 7.19 7.61 6.45
N ASP A 246 6.78 6.81 5.48
CA ASP A 246 6.39 5.43 5.74
C ASP A 246 7.64 4.55 5.62
N LEU A 247 8.04 3.99 6.75
CA LEU A 247 9.20 3.12 6.88
C LEU A 247 8.89 1.65 6.55
N SER A 248 7.69 1.37 6.04
CA SER A 248 7.38 0.03 5.53
C SER A 248 8.35 -0.32 4.42
N PRO A 249 9.10 -1.43 4.56
CA PRO A 249 10.09 -1.82 3.58
C PRO A 249 9.41 -2.47 2.37
N ALA A 250 8.98 -1.65 1.42
CA ALA A 250 8.34 -2.16 0.20
C ALA A 250 9.32 -3.03 -0.60
N PRO A 251 8.97 -4.28 -0.93
CA PRO A 251 9.77 -5.11 -1.82
C PRO A 251 9.50 -4.76 -3.29
N MET A 252 10.37 -5.25 -4.16
CA MET A 252 10.15 -5.22 -5.61
C MET A 252 11.02 -6.27 -6.31
N GLY A 253 10.37 -7.31 -6.85
CA GLY A 253 11.08 -8.38 -7.55
C GLY A 253 12.13 -9.07 -6.67
N ASP A 254 13.40 -8.95 -7.03
CA ASP A 254 14.53 -9.56 -6.32
C ASP A 254 14.89 -8.85 -5.01
N ASP A 255 14.50 -7.60 -4.83
CA ASP A 255 14.58 -6.90 -3.55
C ASP A 255 13.45 -7.40 -2.64
N SER A 256 13.71 -8.54 -1.97
CA SER A 256 12.72 -9.41 -1.33
C SER A 256 12.83 -9.38 0.19
N ILE A 257 11.68 -9.18 0.86
CA ILE A 257 11.55 -9.34 2.32
C ILE A 257 11.70 -10.81 2.72
N ALA A 258 11.04 -11.72 1.98
CA ALA A 258 11.15 -13.15 2.26
C ALA A 258 12.61 -13.62 2.13
N GLY A 259 13.32 -13.18 1.09
CA GLY A 259 14.74 -13.47 0.92
C GLY A 259 15.63 -12.87 2.02
N ALA A 260 15.30 -11.68 2.52
CA ALA A 260 16.01 -11.09 3.66
C ALA A 260 15.81 -11.92 4.94
N PHE A 261 14.61 -12.46 5.16
CA PHE A 261 14.32 -13.31 6.33
C PHE A 261 15.07 -14.64 6.27
N GLU A 262 15.14 -15.27 5.11
CA GLU A 262 15.89 -16.52 4.94
C GLU A 262 17.39 -16.34 5.21
N ALA A 263 17.94 -15.17 4.89
CA ALA A 263 19.33 -14.84 5.22
C ALA A 263 19.59 -14.78 6.73
N ALA A 264 18.57 -14.62 7.58
CA ALA A 264 18.71 -14.68 9.03
C ALA A 264 18.95 -16.11 9.58
N GLY A 265 18.77 -17.14 8.73
CA GLY A 265 19.06 -18.54 9.08
C GLY A 265 18.03 -19.21 10.02
N LEU A 266 16.78 -18.70 10.04
CA LEU A 266 15.67 -19.27 10.84
C LEU A 266 14.82 -20.27 10.05
N GLY A 267 15.23 -20.65 8.85
CA GLY A 267 14.47 -21.48 7.93
C GLY A 267 13.93 -20.69 6.73
N ARG A 268 13.07 -21.34 5.95
CA ARG A 268 12.45 -20.72 4.78
C ARG A 268 11.27 -19.86 5.23
N PHE A 269 10.98 -18.81 4.46
CA PHE A 269 9.84 -17.95 4.76
C PHE A 269 8.52 -18.76 4.68
N GLY A 270 7.70 -18.68 5.72
CA GLY A 270 6.49 -19.48 5.89
C GLY A 270 6.65 -20.64 6.86
N GLU A 271 7.88 -21.09 7.16
CA GLU A 271 8.16 -22.08 8.19
C GLU A 271 8.10 -21.49 9.62
N PRO A 272 8.06 -22.33 10.67
CA PRO A 272 8.14 -21.89 12.06
C PRO A 272 9.35 -20.96 12.28
N GLY A 273 9.13 -19.84 12.99
CA GLY A 273 10.13 -18.75 13.17
C GLY A 273 9.80 -17.50 12.34
N THR A 274 9.16 -17.62 11.18
CA THR A 274 8.78 -16.50 10.33
C THR A 274 7.94 -15.45 11.07
N LEU A 275 6.91 -15.86 11.82
CA LEU A 275 6.04 -14.95 12.57
C LEU A 275 6.83 -14.20 13.66
N ALA A 276 7.72 -14.88 14.36
CA ALA A 276 8.55 -14.27 15.41
C ALA A 276 9.49 -13.21 14.81
N LEU A 277 10.15 -13.52 13.69
CA LEU A 277 11.02 -12.58 13.00
C LEU A 277 10.23 -11.39 12.43
N ALA A 278 9.06 -11.63 11.83
CA ALA A 278 8.16 -10.57 11.34
C ALA A 278 7.75 -9.61 12.46
N ALA A 279 7.41 -10.14 13.64
CA ALA A 279 7.09 -9.33 14.81
C ALA A 279 8.30 -8.51 15.30
N ALA A 280 9.50 -9.08 15.29
CA ALA A 280 10.71 -8.38 15.71
C ALA A 280 11.11 -7.25 14.74
N VAL A 281 11.06 -7.52 13.43
CA VAL A 281 11.32 -6.51 12.38
C VAL A 281 10.30 -5.38 12.44
N THR A 282 9.00 -5.70 12.52
CA THR A 282 7.94 -4.68 12.62
C THR A 282 8.11 -3.80 13.87
N ARG A 283 8.47 -4.38 15.02
CA ARG A 283 8.80 -3.60 16.22
C ARG A 283 10.02 -2.69 16.01
N GLY A 284 10.98 -3.09 15.21
CA GLY A 284 12.11 -2.25 14.83
C GLY A 284 11.68 -1.07 13.97
N ILE A 285 10.84 -1.31 12.95
CA ILE A 285 10.26 -0.26 12.09
C ILE A 285 9.49 0.76 12.94
N GLN A 286 8.60 0.29 13.80
CA GLN A 286 7.77 1.13 14.68
C GLN A 286 8.57 1.82 15.80
N GLY A 287 9.77 1.34 16.10
CA GLY A 287 10.67 1.92 17.09
C GLY A 287 11.51 3.10 16.56
N SER A 288 11.39 3.46 15.29
CA SER A 288 12.08 4.62 14.72
C SER A 288 11.66 5.92 15.40
N ARG A 289 12.62 6.86 15.49
CA ARG A 289 12.39 8.21 16.05
C ARG A 289 12.09 9.25 14.97
N LEU A 290 11.98 8.85 13.72
CA LEU A 290 11.63 9.73 12.62
C LEU A 290 10.15 10.11 12.68
N VAL A 291 9.80 11.23 12.05
CA VAL A 291 8.39 11.60 11.84
C VAL A 291 7.82 10.62 10.82
N THR A 292 6.90 9.79 11.24
CA THR A 292 6.33 8.71 10.43
C THR A 292 4.88 8.96 10.04
N SER A 293 4.46 8.38 8.92
CA SER A 293 3.08 8.36 8.43
C SER A 293 2.80 7.03 7.72
N GLY A 294 1.53 6.68 7.52
CA GLY A 294 1.14 5.46 6.82
C GLY A 294 1.19 4.22 7.71
N TYR A 295 1.61 3.09 7.17
CA TYR A 295 1.55 1.78 7.84
C TYR A 295 2.67 1.56 8.85
N CYS A 296 3.88 1.92 8.51
CA CYS A 296 5.11 1.67 9.29
C CYS A 296 5.20 0.23 9.83
N GLY A 297 5.20 -0.72 8.91
CA GLY A 297 5.31 -2.15 9.20
C GLY A 297 5.67 -2.97 7.97
N LEU A 298 5.91 -4.26 8.12
CA LEU A 298 6.26 -5.13 7.00
C LEU A 298 5.18 -5.14 5.93
N MET A 299 5.63 -5.20 4.66
CA MET A 299 4.82 -5.45 3.47
C MET A 299 5.13 -6.85 2.94
N LEU A 300 4.09 -7.66 2.76
CA LEU A 300 4.22 -9.05 2.32
C LEU A 300 3.32 -9.32 1.09
N PRO A 301 3.61 -8.70 -0.05
CA PRO A 301 2.83 -8.82 -1.28
C PRO A 301 3.33 -9.99 -2.13
N PRO A 302 2.59 -11.12 -2.25
CA PRO A 302 3.04 -12.30 -3.04
C PRO A 302 3.31 -12.02 -4.51
N LEU A 303 2.64 -11.03 -5.10
CA LEU A 303 2.84 -10.64 -6.49
C LEU A 303 3.91 -9.55 -6.70
N GLU A 304 4.53 -8.99 -5.63
CA GLU A 304 5.57 -7.96 -5.77
C GLU A 304 6.93 -8.42 -5.22
N ASP A 305 6.95 -9.46 -4.39
CA ASP A 305 8.14 -10.06 -3.77
C ASP A 305 8.39 -11.45 -4.38
N ARG A 306 9.48 -11.63 -5.15
CA ARG A 306 9.73 -12.86 -5.88
C ARG A 306 9.89 -14.07 -4.95
N VAL A 307 10.68 -13.97 -3.89
CA VAL A 307 10.89 -15.11 -2.98
C VAL A 307 9.61 -15.44 -2.22
N LEU A 308 8.83 -14.44 -1.80
CA LEU A 308 7.52 -14.66 -1.19
C LEU A 308 6.57 -15.38 -2.15
N GLY A 309 6.55 -14.96 -3.41
CA GLY A 309 5.78 -15.61 -4.48
C GLY A 309 6.20 -17.06 -4.69
N GLU A 310 7.49 -17.36 -4.68
CA GLU A 310 8.03 -18.74 -4.75
C GLU A 310 7.52 -19.57 -3.56
N ARG A 311 7.54 -19.05 -2.34
CA ARG A 311 7.05 -19.76 -1.13
C ARG A 311 5.54 -20.00 -1.19
N CYS A 312 4.78 -19.08 -1.77
CA CYS A 312 3.36 -19.32 -2.09
C CYS A 312 3.21 -20.46 -3.12
N ALA A 313 4.01 -20.46 -4.19
CA ALA A 313 3.97 -21.47 -5.23
C ALA A 313 4.36 -22.88 -4.71
N GLU A 314 5.23 -22.96 -3.73
CA GLU A 314 5.64 -24.18 -3.05
C GLU A 314 4.62 -24.67 -2.00
N GLY A 315 3.63 -23.86 -1.66
CA GLY A 315 2.58 -24.20 -0.68
C GLY A 315 2.99 -23.96 0.78
N LEU A 316 4.08 -23.23 1.03
CA LEU A 316 4.48 -22.83 2.39
C LEU A 316 3.59 -21.72 2.95
N LEU A 317 2.91 -20.99 2.09
CA LEU A 317 2.01 -19.89 2.46
C LEU A 317 0.61 -20.11 1.87
N SER A 318 -0.37 -19.76 2.66
CA SER A 318 -1.80 -19.72 2.31
C SER A 318 -2.37 -18.34 2.62
N VAL A 319 -3.59 -18.06 2.18
CA VAL A 319 -4.31 -16.82 2.57
C VAL A 319 -4.42 -16.73 4.10
N SER A 320 -4.68 -17.84 4.79
CA SER A 320 -4.78 -17.86 6.25
C SER A 320 -3.44 -17.59 6.94
N SER A 321 -2.30 -18.08 6.40
CA SER A 321 -0.99 -17.76 6.97
C SER A 321 -0.59 -16.31 6.71
N LEU A 322 -0.92 -15.75 5.55
CA LEU A 322 -0.74 -14.31 5.27
C LEU A 322 -1.60 -13.43 6.19
N LEU A 323 -2.85 -13.84 6.45
CA LEU A 323 -3.71 -13.17 7.42
C LEU A 323 -3.14 -13.26 8.85
N SER A 324 -2.58 -14.42 9.23
CA SER A 324 -1.90 -14.58 10.52
C SER A 324 -0.68 -13.67 10.64
N LEU A 325 0.14 -13.59 9.58
CA LEU A 325 1.26 -12.64 9.50
C LEU A 325 0.79 -11.18 9.59
N SER A 326 -0.42 -10.87 9.08
CA SER A 326 -1.01 -9.53 9.19
C SER A 326 -1.27 -9.11 10.64
N SER A 327 -1.26 -10.03 11.61
CA SER A 327 -1.32 -9.67 13.03
C SER A 327 -0.05 -8.93 13.51
N VAL A 328 1.09 -9.19 12.92
CA VAL A 328 2.40 -8.64 13.29
C VAL A 328 3.05 -7.77 12.19
N CYS A 329 2.64 -7.91 10.92
CA CYS A 329 3.11 -7.05 9.82
C CYS A 329 2.38 -5.70 9.80
N GLY A 330 2.66 -4.84 8.80
CA GLY A 330 2.12 -3.46 8.74
C GLY A 330 0.92 -3.29 7.84
N THR A 331 0.81 -4.04 6.74
CA THR A 331 -0.08 -3.67 5.63
C THR A 331 -1.32 -4.52 5.47
N GLY A 332 -1.36 -5.73 6.02
CA GLY A 332 -2.48 -6.66 5.78
C GLY A 332 -2.23 -7.60 4.61
N LEU A 333 -3.27 -7.92 3.87
CA LEU A 333 -3.21 -8.73 2.65
C LEU A 333 -2.93 -7.81 1.47
N ASP A 334 -1.75 -7.94 0.86
CA ASP A 334 -1.37 -7.09 -0.26
C ASP A 334 -1.03 -7.90 -1.50
N THR A 335 -1.59 -7.52 -2.64
CA THR A 335 -1.45 -8.17 -3.95
C THR A 335 -1.56 -9.71 -3.89
N VAL A 336 -2.59 -10.20 -3.19
CA VAL A 336 -2.83 -11.64 -3.01
C VAL A 336 -3.66 -12.17 -4.18
N PRO A 337 -3.12 -13.11 -5.01
CA PRO A 337 -3.86 -13.68 -6.13
C PRO A 337 -4.85 -14.75 -5.64
N LEU A 338 -6.12 -14.57 -6.01
CA LEU A 338 -7.24 -15.44 -5.70
C LEU A 338 -7.87 -15.99 -7.00
N PRO A 339 -8.61 -17.12 -6.96
CA PRO A 339 -9.34 -17.62 -8.12
C PRO A 339 -10.28 -16.57 -8.70
N GLY A 340 -10.30 -16.45 -10.02
CA GLY A 340 -11.19 -15.52 -10.71
C GLY A 340 -12.68 -15.82 -10.51
N ASP A 341 -13.03 -17.06 -10.19
CA ASP A 341 -14.38 -17.54 -9.90
C ASP A 341 -14.67 -17.68 -8.38
N ALA A 342 -13.78 -17.21 -7.50
CA ALA A 342 -13.99 -17.27 -6.05
C ALA A 342 -15.35 -16.64 -5.68
N PRO A 343 -16.21 -17.28 -4.89
CA PRO A 343 -17.50 -16.71 -4.47
C PRO A 343 -17.30 -15.35 -3.80
N VAL A 344 -18.07 -14.35 -4.21
CA VAL A 344 -17.93 -12.97 -3.66
C VAL A 344 -18.18 -12.93 -2.16
N GLU A 345 -19.02 -13.81 -1.66
CA GLU A 345 -19.34 -13.97 -0.24
C GLU A 345 -18.10 -14.46 0.55
N ARG A 346 -17.26 -15.30 -0.06
CA ARG A 346 -16.01 -15.76 0.54
C ARG A 346 -14.97 -14.65 0.56
N VAL A 347 -14.88 -13.88 -0.52
CA VAL A 347 -14.04 -12.66 -0.57
C VAL A 347 -14.50 -11.67 0.50
N ALA A 348 -15.81 -11.42 0.61
CA ALA A 348 -16.37 -10.56 1.64
C ALA A 348 -16.04 -11.06 3.06
N ALA A 349 -16.13 -12.36 3.33
CA ALA A 349 -15.75 -12.94 4.61
C ALA A 349 -14.27 -12.69 4.93
N LEU A 350 -13.37 -12.81 3.95
CA LEU A 350 -11.95 -12.47 4.14
C LEU A 350 -11.75 -10.98 4.45
N LEU A 351 -12.51 -10.09 3.80
CA LEU A 351 -12.48 -8.65 4.11
C LEU A 351 -12.95 -8.36 5.54
N MET A 352 -13.97 -9.09 6.02
CA MET A 352 -14.43 -8.99 7.42
C MET A 352 -13.34 -9.44 8.40
N ASP A 353 -12.60 -10.51 8.09
CA ASP A 353 -11.49 -10.99 8.90
C ASP A 353 -10.37 -9.94 9.00
N VAL A 354 -10.00 -9.31 7.87
CA VAL A 354 -9.01 -8.22 7.86
C VAL A 354 -9.48 -7.03 8.69
N ALA A 355 -10.75 -6.61 8.53
CA ALA A 355 -11.31 -5.49 9.29
C ALA A 355 -11.42 -5.80 10.78
N GLY A 356 -11.86 -7.02 11.14
CA GLY A 356 -11.93 -7.50 12.53
C GLY A 356 -10.55 -7.57 13.19
N LEU A 357 -9.53 -8.06 12.45
CA LEU A 357 -8.15 -8.11 12.92
C LEU A 357 -7.59 -6.70 13.15
N ALA A 358 -7.79 -5.77 12.20
CA ALA A 358 -7.37 -4.38 12.32
C ALA A 358 -7.99 -3.72 13.56
N ALA A 359 -9.30 -3.86 13.74
CA ALA A 359 -10.04 -3.30 14.88
C ALA A 359 -9.54 -3.88 16.21
N ARG A 360 -9.34 -5.21 16.28
CA ARG A 360 -8.86 -5.89 17.49
C ARG A 360 -7.47 -5.45 17.90
N LEU A 361 -6.58 -5.25 16.92
CA LEU A 361 -5.18 -4.86 17.15
C LEU A 361 -4.96 -3.34 17.15
N ARG A 362 -5.99 -2.55 16.80
CA ARG A 362 -5.93 -1.09 16.68
C ARG A 362 -4.80 -0.63 15.75
N LYS A 363 -4.70 -1.26 14.59
CA LYS A 363 -3.64 -0.96 13.62
C LYS A 363 -4.23 -0.86 12.21
N PRO A 364 -3.64 -0.03 11.32
CA PRO A 364 -4.08 0.02 9.93
C PRO A 364 -3.78 -1.32 9.24
N LEU A 365 -4.77 -1.84 8.52
CA LEU A 365 -4.63 -2.95 7.59
C LEU A 365 -5.40 -2.64 6.31
N SER A 366 -4.95 -3.26 5.21
CA SER A 366 -5.64 -3.22 3.93
C SER A 366 -5.76 -4.61 3.32
N ALA A 367 -6.65 -4.75 2.35
CA ALA A 367 -6.77 -5.93 1.51
C ALA A 367 -6.80 -5.50 0.05
N ARG A 368 -5.69 -5.73 -0.69
CA ARG A 368 -5.56 -5.60 -2.12
C ARG A 368 -5.52 -7.00 -2.73
N LEU A 369 -6.70 -7.48 -3.15
CA LEU A 369 -6.92 -8.85 -3.61
C LEU A 369 -7.06 -8.87 -5.13
N PHE A 370 -6.35 -9.78 -5.78
CA PHE A 370 -6.41 -10.00 -7.22
C PHE A 370 -7.25 -11.22 -7.52
N LEU A 371 -8.51 -11.04 -7.93
CA LEU A 371 -9.29 -12.12 -8.51
C LEU A 371 -8.83 -12.29 -9.96
N VAL A 372 -8.08 -13.36 -10.25
CA VAL A 372 -7.41 -13.54 -11.55
C VAL A 372 -8.36 -14.24 -12.54
N PRO A 373 -8.87 -13.54 -13.57
CA PRO A 373 -9.88 -14.09 -14.46
C PRO A 373 -9.41 -15.36 -15.16
N GLY A 374 -10.30 -16.36 -15.20
CA GLY A 374 -10.05 -17.65 -15.88
C GLY A 374 -9.06 -18.57 -15.17
N MET A 375 -8.50 -18.16 -14.03
CA MET A 375 -7.54 -18.97 -13.29
C MET A 375 -8.16 -19.57 -12.02
N ARG A 376 -7.72 -20.78 -11.70
CA ARG A 376 -8.12 -21.55 -10.52
C ARG A 376 -7.00 -21.60 -9.49
N ALA A 377 -7.35 -21.96 -8.27
CA ALA A 377 -6.38 -22.21 -7.22
C ALA A 377 -5.31 -23.24 -7.68
N GLY A 378 -4.05 -22.92 -7.41
CA GLY A 378 -2.90 -23.76 -7.79
C GLY A 378 -2.29 -23.43 -9.15
N GLU A 379 -2.97 -22.68 -10.04
CA GLU A 379 -2.41 -22.27 -11.32
C GLU A 379 -1.45 -21.09 -11.17
N MET A 380 -0.42 -21.03 -12.02
CA MET A 380 0.55 -19.92 -12.02
C MET A 380 -0.03 -18.71 -12.73
N THR A 381 0.01 -17.53 -12.07
CA THR A 381 -0.37 -16.27 -12.69
C THR A 381 0.54 -15.92 -13.89
N ARG A 382 0.06 -15.04 -14.77
CA ARG A 382 0.76 -14.68 -16.01
C ARG A 382 0.64 -13.18 -16.26
N PHE A 383 0.94 -12.39 -15.23
CA PHE A 383 0.98 -10.94 -15.37
C PHE A 383 2.22 -10.53 -16.15
N ASP A 384 2.03 -9.67 -17.14
CA ASP A 384 3.10 -8.97 -17.85
C ASP A 384 3.12 -7.52 -17.34
N SER A 385 3.86 -7.30 -16.26
CA SER A 385 3.90 -6.00 -15.57
C SER A 385 5.26 -5.80 -14.92
N PRO A 386 5.87 -4.61 -15.03
CA PRO A 386 7.13 -4.31 -14.37
C PRO A 386 7.02 -4.25 -12.84
N TYR A 387 5.80 -4.21 -12.33
CA TYR A 387 5.51 -4.13 -10.89
C TYR A 387 5.17 -5.47 -10.26
N LEU A 388 4.85 -6.50 -11.06
CA LEU A 388 4.38 -7.78 -10.55
C LEU A 388 5.33 -8.92 -10.93
N THR A 389 5.54 -9.81 -9.97
CA THR A 389 6.07 -11.16 -10.19
C THR A 389 4.91 -12.15 -10.34
N ASN A 390 5.20 -13.38 -10.79
CA ASN A 390 4.17 -14.39 -10.92
C ASN A 390 4.30 -15.44 -9.83
N THR A 391 3.17 -15.88 -9.30
CA THR A 391 3.08 -16.94 -8.29
C THR A 391 1.81 -17.77 -8.50
N ARG A 392 1.56 -18.76 -7.65
CA ARG A 392 0.31 -19.52 -7.69
C ARG A 392 -0.86 -18.72 -7.16
N VAL A 393 -2.00 -18.86 -7.83
CA VAL A 393 -3.31 -18.46 -7.31
C VAL A 393 -3.60 -19.23 -6.03
N LEU A 394 -3.79 -18.54 -4.93
CA LEU A 394 -4.01 -19.13 -3.61
C LEU A 394 -5.48 -19.55 -3.44
N PRO A 395 -5.77 -20.72 -2.86
CA PRO A 395 -7.14 -21.12 -2.52
C PRO A 395 -7.69 -20.18 -1.43
N LEU A 396 -9.01 -19.88 -1.54
CA LEU A 396 -9.75 -19.06 -0.59
C LEU A 396 -10.62 -19.93 0.32
#